data_8a13b3dd9ba4ab86fd40b149bd69197f
#
_entry.id   8a13b3dd9ba4ab86fd40b149bd69197f
#
_cell.length_a   1.000
_cell.length_b   1.000
_cell.length_c   1.000
_cell.angle_alpha   90.00
_cell.angle_beta   90.00
_cell.angle_gamma   90.00
#
_symmetry.space_group_name_H-M   'P 1'
#
loop_
_entity.id
_entity.type
_entity.pdbx_description
1 polymer ?
#
loop_
_entity_poly.entity_id
_entity_poly.type
_entity_poly.pdbx_seq_one_letter_code
_entity_poly.pdbx_strand_id
1 'polypeptide(L)'
;AAAKKKATASKGKTNTKTETKTDSGSSAKVVLDKEGEALSNNFRNNKGKLPWPTENGYVSSRFGIQPHPVYTNLTVDNGGVEIKVENGSNARAVFEGEVLQIQVLGNTKAILIQHGEYFTLYKNMSTVNVNVGDKVSTKQNLGRIHIPSSGRTVLNFYVYKNTEKLN
;
A
#
# COMPACT_ATOMS: atom_id res chain seq x y z
N ALA A 1 -53.77 -19.63 -33.80
CA ALA A 1 -53.76 -19.51 -32.33
C ALA A 1 -52.63 -18.56 -31.89
N ALA A 2 -52.97 -17.36 -31.46
CA ALA A 2 -52.03 -16.37 -30.98
C ALA A 2 -51.95 -16.44 -29.43
N ALA A 3 -50.76 -16.70 -28.90
CA ALA A 3 -50.53 -16.66 -27.48
C ALA A 3 -50.11 -15.23 -27.06
N LYS A 4 -50.92 -14.59 -26.19
CA LYS A 4 -50.58 -13.33 -25.57
C LYS A 4 -49.67 -13.57 -24.37
N LYS A 5 -48.43 -13.02 -24.44
CA LYS A 5 -47.56 -12.90 -23.25
C LYS A 5 -47.67 -11.52 -22.64
N LYS A 6 -48.16 -11.50 -21.41
CA LYS A 6 -48.28 -10.32 -20.58
C LYS A 6 -46.94 -10.09 -19.85
N ALA A 7 -46.29 -8.98 -20.12
CA ALA A 7 -45.10 -8.55 -19.37
C ALA A 7 -45.55 -7.72 -18.16
N THR A 8 -45.16 -8.15 -16.98
CA THR A 8 -45.30 -7.37 -15.75
C THR A 8 -43.96 -6.62 -15.47
N ALA A 9 -44.05 -5.31 -15.50
CA ALA A 9 -42.96 -4.44 -15.13
C ALA A 9 -42.83 -4.38 -13.61
N SER A 10 -41.66 -4.71 -13.08
CA SER A 10 -41.28 -4.47 -11.70
C SER A 10 -40.58 -3.14 -11.58
N LYS A 11 -41.11 -2.23 -10.79
CA LYS A 11 -40.51 -0.94 -10.44
C LYS A 11 -39.36 -1.18 -9.44
N GLY A 12 -38.13 -1.00 -9.86
CA GLY A 12 -36.98 -0.81 -9.00
C GLY A 12 -36.82 0.67 -8.66
N LYS A 13 -37.00 1.02 -7.39
CA LYS A 13 -36.75 2.35 -6.87
C LYS A 13 -35.25 2.42 -6.51
N THR A 14 -34.45 3.04 -7.33
CA THR A 14 -33.07 3.46 -6.99
C THR A 14 -33.15 4.83 -6.33
N ASN A 15 -32.88 4.88 -5.04
CA ASN A 15 -32.60 6.12 -4.34
C ASN A 15 -31.07 6.28 -4.27
N THR A 16 -30.53 6.95 -5.28
CA THR A 16 -29.16 7.46 -5.23
C THR A 16 -29.24 8.87 -4.66
N LYS A 17 -28.90 9.04 -3.39
CA LYS A 17 -28.66 10.34 -2.80
C LYS A 17 -27.16 10.55 -2.70
N THR A 18 -26.61 11.15 -3.73
CA THR A 18 -25.24 11.67 -3.74
C THR A 18 -25.26 12.98 -2.94
N GLU A 19 -24.74 12.95 -1.73
CA GLU A 19 -24.37 14.18 -1.03
C GLU A 19 -22.86 14.38 -1.15
N THR A 20 -22.48 15.21 -2.10
CA THR A 20 -21.16 15.80 -2.19
C THR A 20 -21.04 16.87 -1.12
N LYS A 21 -20.37 16.59 -0.02
CA LYS A 21 -19.86 17.62 0.87
C LYS A 21 -18.36 17.76 0.63
N THR A 22 -18.00 18.81 -0.07
CA THR A 22 -16.66 19.38 -0.05
C THR A 22 -16.44 20.02 1.31
N ASP A 23 -15.61 19.37 2.13
CA ASP A 23 -15.06 20.00 3.32
C ASP A 23 -13.54 20.06 3.20
N SER A 24 -13.04 21.28 3.22
CA SER A 24 -11.64 21.61 3.09
C SER A 24 -10.94 21.45 4.43
N GLY A 25 -9.90 20.61 4.48
CA GLY A 25 -8.85 20.70 5.50
C GLY A 25 -9.03 19.81 6.74
N SER A 26 -9.49 18.59 6.56
CA SER A 26 -9.39 17.55 7.60
C SER A 26 -8.68 16.33 7.03
N SER A 27 -7.66 15.86 7.72
CA SER A 27 -7.07 14.54 7.45
C SER A 27 -8.20 13.53 7.36
N ALA A 28 -8.43 12.96 6.18
CA ALA A 28 -9.53 12.03 5.97
C ALA A 28 -9.32 10.80 6.86
N LYS A 29 -10.04 10.75 7.97
CA LYS A 29 -10.03 9.59 8.86
C LYS A 29 -10.76 8.45 8.17
N VAL A 30 -10.08 7.33 8.01
CA VAL A 30 -10.66 6.12 7.44
C VAL A 30 -11.76 5.61 8.39
N VAL A 31 -12.97 5.43 7.86
CA VAL A 31 -14.06 4.80 8.62
C VAL A 31 -13.84 3.29 8.57
N LEU A 32 -13.66 2.70 9.73
CA LEU A 32 -13.39 1.28 9.91
C LEU A 32 -14.61 0.55 10.43
N ASP A 33 -14.80 -0.68 9.99
CA ASP A 33 -15.62 -1.66 10.68
C ASP A 33 -14.87 -2.29 11.88
N LYS A 34 -15.54 -3.17 12.60
CA LYS A 34 -14.94 -3.83 13.78
C LYS A 34 -13.67 -4.64 13.44
N GLU A 35 -13.64 -5.27 12.27
CA GLU A 35 -12.48 -6.02 11.80
C GLU A 35 -11.30 -5.07 11.50
N GLY A 36 -11.57 -3.96 10.85
CA GLY A 36 -10.58 -2.92 10.57
C GLY A 36 -10.03 -2.26 11.83
N GLU A 37 -10.87 -2.03 12.84
CA GLU A 37 -10.42 -1.51 14.15
C GLU A 37 -9.49 -2.48 14.86
N ALA A 38 -9.84 -3.78 14.87
CA ALA A 38 -9.00 -4.82 15.46
C ALA A 38 -7.66 -4.92 14.74
N LEU A 39 -7.67 -4.85 13.41
CA LEU A 39 -6.46 -4.88 12.58
C LEU A 39 -5.57 -3.67 12.83
N SER A 40 -6.15 -2.48 12.96
CA SER A 40 -5.42 -1.25 13.33
C SER A 40 -4.74 -1.37 14.69
N ASN A 41 -5.46 -1.87 15.69
CA ASN A 41 -4.92 -2.04 17.03
C ASN A 41 -3.77 -3.06 17.04
N ASN A 42 -3.93 -4.17 16.33
CA ASN A 42 -2.91 -5.19 16.21
C ASN A 42 -1.66 -4.66 15.49
N PHE A 43 -1.83 -3.89 14.43
CA PHE A 43 -0.73 -3.24 13.72
C PHE A 43 0.05 -2.29 14.64
N ARG A 44 -0.66 -1.43 15.37
CA ARG A 44 -0.08 -0.49 16.33
C ARG A 44 0.70 -1.19 17.44
N ASN A 45 0.14 -2.26 18.00
CA ASN A 45 0.76 -3.02 19.07
C ASN A 45 2.04 -3.77 18.63
N ASN A 46 2.19 -3.96 17.32
CA ASN A 46 3.40 -4.58 16.73
C ASN A 46 4.42 -3.54 16.24
N LYS A 47 4.23 -2.25 16.53
CA LYS A 47 5.22 -1.21 16.20
C LYS A 47 6.60 -1.59 16.76
N GLY A 48 7.60 -1.55 15.88
CA GLY A 48 8.98 -1.97 16.20
C GLY A 48 9.22 -3.48 16.20
N LYS A 49 8.16 -4.29 16.01
CA LYS A 49 8.23 -5.76 15.94
C LYS A 49 7.78 -6.32 14.59
N LEU A 50 7.42 -5.44 13.67
CA LEU A 50 7.03 -5.86 12.32
C LEU A 50 8.20 -6.54 11.61
N PRO A 51 7.95 -7.64 10.87
CA PRO A 51 8.99 -8.24 10.06
C PRO A 51 9.44 -7.27 8.97
N TRP A 52 10.66 -7.45 8.52
CA TRP A 52 11.17 -6.67 7.39
C TRP A 52 10.39 -6.97 6.12
N PRO A 53 10.18 -5.98 5.24
CA PRO A 53 9.47 -6.16 3.97
C PRO A 53 10.27 -6.97 2.94
N THR A 54 11.48 -7.39 3.30
CA THR A 54 12.38 -8.24 2.51
C THR A 54 13.04 -9.28 3.39
N GLU A 55 13.45 -10.39 2.81
CA GLU A 55 14.16 -11.45 3.56
C GLU A 55 15.62 -11.07 3.86
N ASN A 56 16.22 -10.28 2.99
CA ASN A 56 17.59 -9.81 3.09
C ASN A 56 17.68 -8.32 2.77
N GLY A 57 18.85 -7.76 2.95
CA GLY A 57 19.12 -6.37 2.61
C GLY A 57 19.43 -5.50 3.82
N TYR A 58 19.65 -4.24 3.56
CA TYR A 58 19.90 -3.23 4.57
C TYR A 58 19.31 -1.89 4.17
N VAL A 59 19.02 -1.04 5.16
CA VAL A 59 18.53 0.31 4.92
C VAL A 59 19.65 1.15 4.32
N SER A 60 19.49 1.54 3.05
CA SER A 60 20.42 2.42 2.35
C SER A 60 20.08 3.90 2.53
N SER A 61 18.81 4.22 2.73
CA SER A 61 18.33 5.56 3.07
C SER A 61 17.21 5.48 4.09
N ARG A 62 17.37 6.24 5.18
CA ARG A 62 16.41 6.28 6.27
C ARG A 62 15.32 7.32 6.02
N PHE A 63 14.23 7.18 6.76
CA PHE A 63 13.17 8.17 6.79
C PHE A 63 13.67 9.52 7.33
N GLY A 64 13.14 10.62 6.76
CA GLY A 64 13.38 11.99 7.19
C GLY A 64 14.42 12.76 6.38
N ILE A 65 14.76 13.94 6.86
CA ILE A 65 15.74 14.82 6.24
C ILE A 65 17.13 14.31 6.55
N GLN A 66 17.93 14.06 5.52
CA GLN A 66 19.27 13.52 5.65
C GLN A 66 20.25 14.29 4.76
N PRO A 67 21.54 14.33 5.13
CA PRO A 67 22.57 14.86 4.25
C PRO A 67 22.62 14.06 2.94
N HIS A 68 22.79 14.76 1.83
CA HIS A 68 23.01 14.09 0.55
C HIS A 68 24.34 13.31 0.59
N PRO A 69 24.38 12.05 0.12
CA PRO A 69 25.58 11.20 0.30
C PRO A 69 26.84 11.70 -0.44
N VAL A 70 26.68 12.53 -1.48
CA VAL A 70 27.78 13.09 -2.27
C VAL A 70 28.00 14.58 -1.97
N TYR A 71 26.90 15.32 -1.86
CA TYR A 71 26.93 16.76 -1.60
C TYR A 71 26.46 17.06 -0.18
N THR A 72 27.36 17.03 0.78
CA THR A 72 27.05 17.11 2.21
C THR A 72 26.41 18.44 2.65
N ASN A 73 26.50 19.48 1.83
CA ASN A 73 25.80 20.75 2.04
C ASN A 73 24.34 20.78 1.55
N LEU A 74 23.89 19.71 0.90
CA LEU A 74 22.51 19.51 0.50
C LEU A 74 21.82 18.49 1.40
N THR A 75 20.52 18.67 1.60
CA THR A 75 19.68 17.73 2.33
C THR A 75 18.67 17.06 1.41
N VAL A 76 18.38 15.80 1.68
CA VAL A 76 17.34 15.02 0.99
C VAL A 76 16.25 14.69 1.98
N ASP A 77 15.02 15.03 1.63
CA ASP A 77 13.83 14.61 2.39
C ASP A 77 13.33 13.26 1.85
N ASN A 78 13.40 12.25 2.68
CA ASN A 78 12.96 10.91 2.36
C ASN A 78 11.69 10.55 3.16
N GLY A 79 10.56 10.49 2.47
CA GLY A 79 9.26 10.18 3.07
C GLY A 79 9.04 8.70 3.40
N GLY A 80 10.03 7.85 3.22
CA GLY A 80 10.00 6.42 3.52
C GLY A 80 11.42 5.88 3.77
N VAL A 81 11.59 4.57 3.73
CA VAL A 81 12.89 3.91 3.79
C VAL A 81 13.23 3.28 2.46
N GLU A 82 14.50 3.35 2.09
CA GLU A 82 15.05 2.64 0.95
C GLU A 82 15.87 1.46 1.45
N ILE A 83 15.49 0.26 1.03
CA ILE A 83 16.16 -0.99 1.42
C ILE A 83 16.89 -1.53 0.21
N LYS A 84 18.19 -1.57 0.27
CA LYS A 84 19.03 -2.22 -0.75
C LYS A 84 19.00 -3.73 -0.52
N VAL A 85 18.71 -4.47 -1.57
CA VAL A 85 18.57 -5.93 -1.57
C VAL A 85 19.43 -6.56 -2.66
N GLU A 86 19.61 -7.85 -2.57
CA GLU A 86 20.24 -8.64 -3.63
C GLU A 86 19.31 -8.74 -4.85
N ASN A 87 19.91 -8.86 -6.04
CA ASN A 87 19.16 -9.07 -7.27
C ASN A 87 18.36 -10.35 -7.20
N GLY A 88 17.08 -10.27 -7.61
CA GLY A 88 16.16 -11.41 -7.54
C GLY A 88 15.39 -11.52 -6.22
N SER A 89 15.59 -10.59 -5.29
CA SER A 89 14.83 -10.55 -4.03
C SER A 89 13.36 -10.22 -4.24
N ASN A 90 12.53 -10.74 -3.36
CA ASN A 90 11.10 -10.47 -3.32
C ASN A 90 10.75 -9.55 -2.16
N ALA A 91 9.69 -8.76 -2.36
CA ALA A 91 9.04 -8.05 -1.27
C ALA A 91 7.98 -8.94 -0.61
N ARG A 92 7.79 -8.77 0.68
CA ARG A 92 6.79 -9.49 1.47
C ARG A 92 5.99 -8.54 2.35
N ALA A 93 4.75 -8.92 2.65
CA ALA A 93 3.90 -8.13 3.53
C ALA A 93 4.48 -8.09 4.95
N VAL A 94 4.59 -6.91 5.53
CA VAL A 94 5.06 -6.74 6.92
C VAL A 94 4.01 -7.09 7.94
N PHE A 95 2.74 -7.11 7.54
CA PHE A 95 1.61 -7.47 8.38
C PHE A 95 0.42 -7.93 7.53
N GLU A 96 -0.53 -8.61 8.15
CA GLU A 96 -1.80 -8.97 7.50
C GLU A 96 -2.60 -7.73 7.10
N GLY A 97 -3.29 -7.80 5.99
CA GLY A 97 -4.09 -6.70 5.47
C GLY A 97 -4.76 -7.03 4.15
N GLU A 98 -5.25 -6.03 3.47
CA GLU A 98 -5.91 -6.12 2.18
C GLU A 98 -5.20 -5.23 1.16
N VAL A 99 -5.00 -5.74 -0.04
CA VAL A 99 -4.43 -4.96 -1.16
C VAL A 99 -5.46 -3.94 -1.62
N LEU A 100 -5.17 -2.67 -1.37
CA LEU A 100 -6.06 -1.57 -1.70
C LEU A 100 -5.88 -1.10 -3.13
N GLN A 101 -4.63 -1.00 -3.58
CA GLN A 101 -4.31 -0.48 -4.90
C GLN A 101 -2.99 -1.07 -5.42
N ILE A 102 -2.92 -1.25 -6.74
CA ILE A 102 -1.70 -1.56 -7.47
C ILE A 102 -1.54 -0.51 -8.56
N GLN A 103 -0.43 0.23 -8.53
CA GLN A 103 -0.11 1.24 -9.54
C GLN A 103 1.01 0.76 -10.45
N VAL A 104 0.86 1.07 -11.73
CA VAL A 104 1.93 0.88 -12.73
C VAL A 104 2.63 2.21 -12.95
N LEU A 105 3.93 2.25 -12.67
CA LEU A 105 4.78 3.44 -12.73
C LEU A 105 5.91 3.20 -13.77
N GLY A 106 5.59 3.40 -15.03
CA GLY A 106 6.51 3.06 -16.11
C GLY A 106 6.74 1.54 -16.20
N ASN A 107 7.96 1.11 -16.01
CA ASN A 107 8.35 -0.30 -15.98
C ASN A 107 8.35 -0.92 -14.58
N THR A 108 7.95 -0.17 -13.58
CA THR A 108 7.82 -0.63 -12.19
C THR A 108 6.38 -0.57 -11.70
N LYS A 109 6.10 -1.24 -10.59
CA LYS A 109 4.79 -1.28 -9.95
C LYS A 109 4.91 -0.92 -8.47
N ALA A 110 3.82 -0.41 -7.92
CA ALA A 110 3.68 -0.13 -6.49
C ALA A 110 2.44 -0.82 -5.94
N ILE A 111 2.54 -1.35 -4.73
CA ILE A 111 1.45 -2.02 -4.02
C ILE A 111 1.14 -1.25 -2.76
N LEU A 112 -0.14 -0.88 -2.58
CA LEU A 112 -0.66 -0.27 -1.36
C LEU A 112 -1.50 -1.29 -0.62
N ILE A 113 -1.13 -1.58 0.64
CA ILE A 113 -1.83 -2.52 1.52
C ILE A 113 -2.41 -1.75 2.69
N GLN A 114 -3.67 -2.02 3.00
CA GLN A 114 -4.40 -1.45 4.12
C GLN A 114 -4.41 -2.40 5.32
N HIS A 115 -4.03 -1.88 6.49
CA HIS A 115 -4.05 -2.56 7.77
C HIS A 115 -4.94 -1.78 8.76
N GLY A 116 -6.24 -1.70 8.46
CA GLY A 116 -7.14 -0.82 9.17
C GLY A 116 -6.90 0.65 8.82
N GLU A 117 -6.55 1.49 9.79
CA GLU A 117 -6.20 2.90 9.55
C GLU A 117 -4.75 3.11 9.09
N TYR A 118 -3.94 2.05 9.06
CA TYR A 118 -2.56 2.08 8.59
C TYR A 118 -2.44 1.56 7.17
N PHE A 119 -1.47 2.11 6.45
CA PHE A 119 -1.19 1.72 5.07
C PHE A 119 0.29 1.48 4.90
N THR A 120 0.65 0.44 4.17
CA THR A 120 2.03 0.20 3.75
C THR A 120 2.11 0.27 2.23
N LEU A 121 3.12 0.96 1.73
CA LEU A 121 3.36 1.14 0.30
C LEU A 121 4.71 0.54 -0.07
N TYR A 122 4.69 -0.34 -1.05
CA TYR A 122 5.87 -1.02 -1.61
C TYR A 122 6.08 -0.52 -3.02
N LYS A 123 7.14 0.21 -3.28
CA LYS A 123 7.46 0.75 -4.61
C LYS A 123 8.69 0.07 -5.19
N ASN A 124 8.82 0.15 -6.52
CA ASN A 124 9.91 -0.42 -7.29
C ASN A 124 9.82 -1.94 -7.46
N MET A 125 8.60 -2.45 -7.67
CA MET A 125 8.34 -3.84 -7.99
C MET A 125 8.37 -4.08 -9.49
N SER A 126 8.93 -5.20 -9.93
CA SER A 126 8.87 -5.63 -11.35
C SER A 126 7.66 -6.51 -11.61
N THR A 127 7.35 -7.42 -10.70
CA THR A 127 6.18 -8.30 -10.77
C THR A 127 5.39 -8.25 -9.49
N VAL A 128 4.08 -8.47 -9.58
CA VAL A 128 3.15 -8.46 -8.46
C VAL A 128 2.36 -9.77 -8.50
N ASN A 129 2.37 -10.51 -7.40
CA ASN A 129 1.73 -11.82 -7.25
C ASN A 129 0.34 -11.74 -6.59
N VAL A 130 -0.15 -10.55 -6.33
CA VAL A 130 -1.44 -10.29 -5.68
C VAL A 130 -2.29 -9.36 -6.55
N ASN A 131 -3.59 -9.36 -6.30
CA ASN A 131 -4.55 -8.48 -6.97
C ASN A 131 -5.19 -7.52 -5.98
N VAL A 132 -5.78 -6.44 -6.50
CA VAL A 132 -6.59 -5.52 -5.70
C VAL A 132 -7.75 -6.27 -5.06
N GLY A 133 -7.94 -6.08 -3.75
CA GLY A 133 -8.94 -6.77 -2.95
C GLY A 133 -8.48 -8.08 -2.31
N ASP A 134 -7.29 -8.59 -2.66
CA ASP A 134 -6.74 -9.79 -2.03
C ASP A 134 -6.36 -9.51 -0.57
N LYS A 135 -6.68 -10.47 0.30
CA LYS A 135 -6.17 -10.47 1.68
C LYS A 135 -4.79 -11.12 1.70
N VAL A 136 -3.86 -10.46 2.37
CA VAL A 136 -2.49 -10.93 2.52
C VAL A 136 -2.17 -11.24 3.97
N SER A 137 -1.36 -12.26 4.18
CA SER A 137 -0.85 -12.65 5.49
C SER A 137 0.51 -12.03 5.77
N THR A 138 0.89 -11.96 7.03
CA THR A 138 2.24 -11.53 7.44
C THR A 138 3.29 -12.38 6.75
N LYS A 139 4.32 -11.72 6.18
CA LYS A 139 5.41 -12.34 5.39
C LYS A 139 4.98 -13.00 4.07
N GLN A 140 3.75 -12.79 3.62
CA GLN A 140 3.34 -13.27 2.31
C GLN A 140 4.13 -12.60 1.20
N ASN A 141 4.58 -13.38 0.21
CA ASN A 141 5.29 -12.86 -0.97
C ASN A 141 4.35 -11.98 -1.80
N LEU A 142 4.76 -10.75 -2.05
CA LEU A 142 4.00 -9.77 -2.85
C LEU A 142 4.47 -9.73 -4.29
N GLY A 143 5.69 -10.11 -4.57
CA GLY A 143 6.28 -10.10 -5.90
C GLY A 143 7.78 -9.83 -5.88
N ARG A 144 8.36 -9.68 -7.06
CA ARG A 144 9.79 -9.45 -7.25
C ARG A 144 10.10 -7.97 -7.30
N ILE A 145 11.19 -7.57 -6.67
CA ILE A 145 11.71 -6.20 -6.72
C ILE A 145 12.42 -5.98 -8.05
N HIS A 146 12.23 -4.80 -8.64
CA HIS A 146 12.81 -4.42 -9.93
C HIS A 146 14.34 -4.36 -9.87
N ILE A 147 14.99 -4.96 -10.85
CA ILE A 147 16.44 -4.88 -11.03
C ILE A 147 16.70 -3.85 -12.14
N PRO A 148 17.21 -2.65 -11.80
CA PRO A 148 17.56 -1.65 -12.82
C PRO A 148 18.84 -2.05 -13.57
N SER A 149 19.07 -1.41 -14.71
CA SER A 149 20.29 -1.63 -15.50
C SER A 149 21.58 -1.31 -14.75
N SER A 150 21.51 -0.43 -13.74
CA SER A 150 22.64 -0.12 -12.84
C SER A 150 22.99 -1.27 -11.88
N GLY A 151 22.13 -2.28 -11.75
CA GLY A 151 22.28 -3.39 -10.82
C GLY A 151 22.00 -3.05 -9.35
N ARG A 152 21.62 -1.79 -9.05
CA ARG A 152 21.26 -1.37 -7.70
C ARG A 152 19.77 -1.66 -7.42
N THR A 153 19.51 -2.83 -6.89
CA THR A 153 18.15 -3.26 -6.55
C THR A 153 17.74 -2.73 -5.18
N VAL A 154 16.69 -1.91 -5.15
CA VAL A 154 16.17 -1.29 -3.93
C VAL A 154 14.65 -1.41 -3.86
N LEU A 155 14.15 -1.61 -2.65
CA LEU A 155 12.73 -1.49 -2.31
C LEU A 155 12.50 -0.16 -1.60
N ASN A 156 11.57 0.63 -2.10
CA ASN A 156 11.09 1.82 -1.39
C ASN A 156 9.86 1.45 -0.58
N PHE A 157 9.95 1.58 0.73
CA PHE A 157 8.92 1.19 1.68
C PHE A 157 8.44 2.39 2.49
N TYR A 158 7.11 2.54 2.56
CA TYR A 158 6.46 3.66 3.25
C TYR A 158 5.39 3.12 4.20
N VAL A 159 5.22 3.80 5.33
CA VAL A 159 4.11 3.56 6.26
C VAL A 159 3.34 4.86 6.46
N TYR A 160 2.03 4.76 6.38
CA TYR A 160 1.11 5.87 6.60
C TYR A 160 0.08 5.51 7.66
N LYS A 161 -0.36 6.50 8.42
CA LYS A 161 -1.57 6.42 9.23
C LYS A 161 -2.59 7.38 8.64
N ASN A 162 -3.74 6.88 8.20
CA ASN A 162 -4.68 7.65 7.38
C ASN A 162 -3.97 8.28 6.17
N THR A 163 -3.74 9.60 6.18
CA THR A 163 -3.00 10.32 5.14
C THR A 163 -1.59 10.78 5.60
N GLU A 164 -1.20 10.50 6.84
CA GLU A 164 0.07 10.92 7.43
C GLU A 164 1.15 9.86 7.21
N LYS A 165 2.33 10.30 6.80
CA LYS A 165 3.52 9.45 6.72
C LYS A 165 4.06 9.15 8.11
N LEU A 166 4.44 7.92 8.35
CA LEU A 166 5.04 7.47 9.61
C LEU A 166 6.49 7.02 9.41
N ASN A 167 7.28 7.28 10.44
CA ASN A 167 8.65 6.79 10.53
C ASN A 167 8.69 5.33 10.99
#